data_004619443d2bbd95271cefeaa6a53e92
#
_entry.id   004619443d2bbd95271cefeaa6a53e92
#
_cell.length_a   1.000
_cell.length_b   1.000
_cell.length_c   1.000
_cell.angle_alpha   90.00
_cell.angle_beta   90.00
_cell.angle_gamma   90.00
#
_symmetry.space_group_name_H-M   'P 1'
#
loop_
_entity.id
_entity.type
_entity.pdbx_description
1 polymer ?
#
loop_
_entity_poly.entity_id
_entity_poly.type
_entity_poly.pdbx_seq_one_letter_code
_entity_poly.pdbx_strand_id
1 'polypeptide(L)'
;MTRISPYTALLWGGMASLLLVSGCGEDEQTAGPRFGGQGSGVPVLTELVQLSDLEETLTSVGTARALKSVTVFAETTGRVTAVAIEADGKVAAGDLLLQLDDRDEQLAVELATVQLADAERLVKRYTTVNARDANIPESQLDDARAAVDSARIALEQARVDLDRRQITAPFAGRVGLTEIDVGDRIDTNTLVTTIDDRQVLLINFSVPEVYVERVQRGTPVSVKLWDAADEPVKGEIVAVDSRIDVNSRSFTARAAIDNQNDQFRPGMAFEISLNATRGRFLSVPDVAVQWGADGAYVWVAEDGRAARREVRLVKRLAGAILVDGDLAENEAVVMEGVQGVRAGAPLKILSASNLDTGMQAASSSAPDTTSG
;
A
#
# COMPACT_ATOMS: atom_id res chain seq x y z
N MET A 1 -13.09 43.30 29.23
CA MET A 1 -12.45 44.59 28.93
C MET A 1 -12.48 44.75 27.43
N THR A 2 -13.55 45.46 26.95
CA THR A 2 -13.51 46.84 26.44
C THR A 2 -12.79 46.92 25.08
N ARG A 3 -13.36 47.32 23.94
CA ARG A 3 -14.36 48.34 23.65
C ARG A 3 -14.90 48.18 22.24
N ILE A 4 -16.15 48.36 22.14
CA ILE A 4 -17.07 48.87 21.13
C ILE A 4 -16.66 50.29 20.68
N SER A 5 -16.82 50.66 19.40
CA SER A 5 -17.51 51.89 19.06
C SER A 5 -17.72 52.08 17.55
N PRO A 6 -18.80 52.83 17.20
CA PRO A 6 -19.42 52.89 15.87
C PRO A 6 -19.34 54.28 15.23
N TYR A 7 -20.31 54.60 14.31
CA TYR A 7 -20.66 55.85 13.59
C TYR A 7 -20.04 56.00 12.21
N THR A 8 -20.70 56.37 11.14
CA THR A 8 -21.81 57.35 11.01
C THR A 8 -22.47 57.24 9.63
N ALA A 9 -23.75 57.43 9.64
CA ALA A 9 -24.59 57.71 8.48
C ALA A 9 -24.43 59.16 8.00
N LEU A 10 -24.63 59.42 6.70
CA LEU A 10 -25.05 60.72 6.22
C LEU A 10 -25.89 60.61 4.95
N LEU A 11 -27.07 61.10 5.09
CA LEU A 11 -28.12 61.45 4.09
C LEU A 11 -27.74 62.71 3.28
N TRP A 12 -28.29 62.78 2.06
CA TRP A 12 -28.85 63.99 1.41
C TRP A 12 -28.98 63.62 -0.07
N GLY A 13 -30.08 63.64 -0.82
CA GLY A 13 -31.18 64.65 -0.76
C GLY A 13 -31.27 65.31 -2.10
N GLY A 14 -32.32 65.04 -2.81
CA GLY A 14 -32.98 66.06 -3.60
C GLY A 14 -32.73 66.14 -5.12
N MET A 15 -33.64 65.87 -5.97
CA MET A 15 -34.46 66.93 -6.67
C MET A 15 -34.93 66.44 -8.02
N ALA A 16 -36.22 66.47 -8.18
CA ALA A 16 -37.00 66.22 -9.38
C ALA A 16 -36.75 67.26 -10.46
N SER A 17 -36.89 66.86 -11.71
CA SER A 17 -37.39 67.78 -12.80
C SER A 17 -38.12 66.98 -13.87
N LEU A 18 -39.33 67.34 -13.97
CA LEU A 18 -40.40 66.94 -14.88
C LEU A 18 -40.27 67.76 -16.18
N LEU A 19 -40.21 67.13 -17.35
CA LEU A 19 -40.60 67.76 -18.59
C LEU A 19 -41.28 66.75 -19.52
N LEU A 20 -42.57 66.94 -19.68
CA LEU A 20 -43.46 66.41 -20.70
C LEU A 20 -43.16 67.06 -22.04
N VAL A 21 -42.95 66.25 -23.10
CA VAL A 21 -43.25 66.68 -24.47
C VAL A 21 -43.98 65.54 -25.16
N SER A 22 -45.21 65.83 -25.51
CA SER A 22 -46.10 65.06 -26.38
C SER A 22 -45.61 65.17 -27.82
N GLY A 23 -45.60 64.09 -28.59
CA GLY A 23 -45.39 64.05 -30.01
C GLY A 23 -46.04 62.79 -30.57
N CYS A 24 -47.30 62.96 -31.07
CA CYS A 24 -47.95 62.00 -31.94
C CYS A 24 -47.23 61.91 -33.27
N GLY A 25 -46.93 60.70 -33.74
CA GLY A 25 -46.53 60.39 -35.10
C GLY A 25 -46.96 58.95 -35.37
N GLU A 26 -48.12 58.82 -36.02
CA GLU A 26 -48.54 57.60 -36.74
C GLU A 26 -47.59 57.42 -37.91
N ASP A 27 -46.93 56.27 -37.98
CA ASP A 27 -46.37 55.79 -39.24
C ASP A 27 -46.32 54.24 -39.25
N GLU A 28 -47.01 53.77 -40.23
CA GLU A 28 -46.98 52.48 -40.94
C GLU A 28 -46.14 51.32 -40.42
N GLN A 29 -46.86 50.28 -40.06
CA GLN A 29 -46.37 48.91 -39.92
C GLN A 29 -45.81 48.39 -41.25
N THR A 30 -44.53 48.53 -41.48
CA THR A 30 -43.81 47.64 -42.38
C THR A 30 -43.55 46.31 -41.69
N ALA A 31 -44.33 45.33 -42.08
CA ALA A 31 -44.11 43.94 -41.73
C ALA A 31 -42.72 43.47 -42.21
N GLY A 32 -41.75 43.46 -41.33
CA GLY A 32 -40.48 42.80 -41.60
C GLY A 32 -40.71 41.32 -41.85
N PRO A 33 -39.91 40.69 -42.68
CA PRO A 33 -40.08 39.28 -43.02
C PRO A 33 -39.94 38.43 -41.76
N ARG A 34 -41.03 37.77 -41.35
CA ARG A 34 -41.05 36.69 -40.43
C ARG A 34 -40.21 35.53 -41.06
N PHE A 35 -38.97 35.41 -40.74
CA PHE A 35 -38.26 34.19 -40.96
C PHE A 35 -38.92 33.11 -40.09
N GLY A 36 -39.95 32.50 -40.63
CA GLY A 36 -40.49 31.24 -40.18
C GLY A 36 -39.50 30.14 -40.56
N GLY A 37 -38.43 30.00 -39.78
CA GLY A 37 -37.53 28.89 -39.90
C GLY A 37 -38.23 27.65 -39.35
N GLN A 38 -38.76 26.84 -40.23
CA GLN A 38 -39.11 25.46 -39.90
C GLN A 38 -37.86 24.73 -39.35
N GLY A 39 -37.88 24.38 -38.07
CA GLY A 39 -37.27 23.14 -37.52
C GLY A 39 -35.82 22.81 -37.84
N SER A 40 -34.90 23.78 -37.91
CA SER A 40 -33.49 23.47 -37.86
C SER A 40 -33.04 23.48 -36.39
N GLY A 41 -33.02 22.31 -35.76
CA GLY A 41 -32.47 22.19 -34.39
C GLY A 41 -31.07 22.77 -34.30
N VAL A 42 -30.66 23.16 -33.11
CA VAL A 42 -29.29 23.63 -32.84
C VAL A 42 -28.30 22.54 -33.27
N PRO A 43 -27.37 22.85 -34.19
CA PRO A 43 -26.36 21.86 -34.59
C PRO A 43 -25.42 21.61 -33.41
N VAL A 44 -25.30 20.35 -33.01
CA VAL A 44 -24.46 19.93 -31.86
C VAL A 44 -23.67 18.64 -32.21
N LEU A 45 -22.48 18.55 -31.66
CA LEU A 45 -21.75 17.29 -31.58
C LEU A 45 -21.99 16.66 -30.21
N THR A 46 -22.24 15.37 -30.21
CA THR A 46 -22.46 14.61 -28.99
C THR A 46 -21.46 13.47 -28.83
N GLU A 47 -21.12 13.15 -27.58
CA GLU A 47 -20.35 11.98 -27.21
C GLU A 47 -21.12 11.15 -26.18
N LEU A 48 -20.94 9.85 -26.22
CA LEU A 48 -21.62 8.97 -25.28
C LEU A 48 -20.92 8.95 -23.93
N VAL A 49 -21.69 9.04 -22.87
CA VAL A 49 -21.21 8.87 -21.50
C VAL A 49 -20.70 7.45 -21.32
N GLN A 50 -19.49 7.30 -20.81
CA GLN A 50 -18.87 6.02 -20.55
C GLN A 50 -18.59 5.85 -19.06
N LEU A 51 -18.63 4.61 -18.55
CA LEU A 51 -18.14 4.30 -17.23
C LEU A 51 -16.61 4.17 -17.26
N SER A 52 -15.95 4.88 -16.37
CA SER A 52 -14.50 4.83 -16.22
C SER A 52 -14.12 4.59 -14.77
N ASP A 53 -13.10 3.76 -14.58
CA ASP A 53 -12.55 3.51 -13.26
C ASP A 53 -11.78 4.74 -12.77
N LEU A 54 -12.04 5.14 -11.52
CA LEU A 54 -11.25 6.16 -10.86
C LEU A 54 -10.02 5.50 -10.23
N GLU A 55 -8.93 5.51 -10.96
CA GLU A 55 -7.64 5.11 -10.41
C GLU A 55 -7.05 6.22 -9.54
N GLU A 56 -6.66 5.85 -8.34
CA GLU A 56 -5.98 6.73 -7.40
C GLU A 56 -4.67 6.04 -6.97
N THR A 57 -3.56 6.73 -7.10
CA THR A 57 -2.28 6.25 -6.60
C THR A 57 -2.17 6.63 -5.15
N LEU A 58 -2.18 5.62 -4.28
CA LEU A 58 -1.88 5.79 -2.87
C LEU A 58 -0.37 5.71 -2.68
N THR A 59 0.20 6.74 -2.08
CA THR A 59 1.62 6.77 -1.71
C THR A 59 1.75 6.79 -0.19
N SER A 60 2.61 5.95 0.35
CA SER A 60 2.88 5.88 1.79
C SER A 60 4.37 5.63 2.03
N VAL A 61 4.87 6.01 3.20
CA VAL A 61 6.22 5.70 3.63
C VAL A 61 6.21 4.51 4.58
N GLY A 62 7.11 3.56 4.35
CA GLY A 62 7.25 2.38 5.17
C GLY A 62 8.69 2.13 5.58
N THR A 63 8.86 1.28 6.58
CA THR A 63 10.17 0.87 7.10
C THR A 63 10.40 -0.60 6.78
N ALA A 64 11.56 -0.91 6.21
CA ALA A 64 11.97 -2.27 5.89
C ALA A 64 12.37 -3.04 7.16
N ARG A 65 12.05 -4.33 7.17
CA ARG A 65 12.50 -5.31 8.16
C ARG A 65 13.01 -6.55 7.43
N ALA A 66 13.94 -7.26 8.05
CA ALA A 66 14.34 -8.57 7.57
C ALA A 66 13.17 -9.57 7.61
N LEU A 67 13.20 -10.60 6.78
CA LEU A 67 12.23 -11.69 6.80
C LEU A 67 12.22 -12.39 8.16
N LYS A 68 13.42 -12.64 8.70
CA LYS A 68 13.65 -13.12 10.06
C LYS A 68 14.74 -12.24 10.67
N SER A 69 14.56 -11.90 11.93
CA SER A 69 15.53 -11.14 12.72
C SER A 69 15.54 -11.68 14.12
N VAL A 70 16.72 -11.95 14.66
CA VAL A 70 16.90 -12.38 16.03
C VAL A 70 18.06 -11.64 16.67
N THR A 71 17.87 -11.26 17.91
CA THR A 71 18.92 -10.77 18.77
C THR A 71 19.42 -11.96 19.60
N VAL A 72 20.68 -12.34 19.41
CA VAL A 72 21.31 -13.47 20.08
C VAL A 72 21.92 -13.00 21.38
N PHE A 73 21.50 -13.62 22.48
CA PHE A 73 22.07 -13.43 23.81
C PHE A 73 22.82 -14.68 24.25
N ALA A 74 23.75 -14.52 25.19
CA ALA A 74 24.36 -15.67 25.82
C ALA A 74 23.33 -16.40 26.69
N GLU A 75 23.33 -17.74 26.63
CA GLU A 75 22.40 -18.58 27.43
C GLU A 75 22.94 -18.89 28.82
N THR A 76 24.26 -18.76 29.02
CA THR A 76 24.93 -19.01 30.26
C THR A 76 26.10 -18.06 30.49
N THR A 77 26.53 -17.94 31.75
CA THR A 77 27.68 -17.12 32.12
C THR A 77 28.98 -17.88 31.87
N GLY A 78 29.95 -17.24 31.24
CA GLY A 78 31.24 -17.86 31.00
C GLY A 78 32.30 -16.91 30.50
N ARG A 79 33.56 -17.43 30.39
CA ARG A 79 34.65 -16.73 29.73
C ARG A 79 34.69 -17.12 28.26
N VAL A 80 34.82 -16.15 27.38
CA VAL A 80 34.92 -16.35 25.93
C VAL A 80 36.30 -16.93 25.57
N THR A 81 36.30 -18.05 24.86
CA THR A 81 37.52 -18.71 24.37
C THR A 81 37.73 -18.55 22.87
N ALA A 82 36.63 -18.38 22.10
CA ALA A 82 36.70 -18.10 20.68
C ALA A 82 35.52 -17.22 20.22
N VAL A 83 35.77 -16.35 19.27
CA VAL A 83 34.76 -15.53 18.58
C VAL A 83 34.91 -15.86 17.10
N ALA A 84 33.85 -16.43 16.49
CA ALA A 84 33.80 -16.83 15.09
C ALA A 84 32.98 -15.85 14.22
N ILE A 85 32.53 -14.73 14.82
CA ILE A 85 31.70 -13.72 14.19
C ILE A 85 32.59 -12.76 13.39
N GLU A 86 32.27 -12.60 12.08
CA GLU A 86 32.76 -11.51 11.27
C GLU A 86 31.63 -10.52 11.03
N ALA A 87 31.89 -9.24 11.21
CA ALA A 87 30.90 -8.18 10.97
C ALA A 87 30.36 -8.23 9.53
N ASP A 88 29.02 -8.21 9.37
CA ASP A 88 28.31 -8.37 8.09
C ASP A 88 28.63 -9.71 7.38
N GLY A 89 29.20 -10.69 8.12
CA GLY A 89 29.46 -12.04 7.62
C GLY A 89 28.18 -12.82 7.36
N LYS A 90 28.24 -13.81 6.45
CA LYS A 90 27.17 -14.78 6.25
C LYS A 90 27.39 -15.98 7.14
N VAL A 91 26.31 -16.43 7.80
CA VAL A 91 26.32 -17.65 8.60
C VAL A 91 25.21 -18.58 8.14
N ALA A 92 25.43 -19.87 8.25
CA ALA A 92 24.41 -20.91 8.10
C ALA A 92 23.78 -21.24 9.45
N ALA A 93 22.63 -21.91 9.43
CA ALA A 93 22.02 -22.42 10.65
C ALA A 93 22.95 -23.44 11.33
N GLY A 94 23.22 -23.28 12.63
CA GLY A 94 24.12 -24.11 13.41
C GLY A 94 25.59 -23.68 13.39
N ASP A 95 25.97 -22.67 12.60
CA ASP A 95 27.34 -22.16 12.62
C ASP A 95 27.67 -21.60 14.01
N LEU A 96 28.91 -21.88 14.48
CA LEU A 96 29.40 -21.35 15.74
C LEU A 96 29.58 -19.84 15.64
N LEU A 97 28.99 -19.10 16.57
CA LEU A 97 29.17 -17.65 16.70
C LEU A 97 30.20 -17.33 17.77
N LEU A 98 30.10 -18.02 18.92
CA LEU A 98 30.93 -17.77 20.08
C LEU A 98 31.07 -19.03 20.91
N GLN A 99 32.28 -19.30 21.42
CA GLN A 99 32.60 -20.40 22.32
C GLN A 99 32.95 -19.87 23.71
N LEU A 100 32.30 -20.40 24.72
CA LEU A 100 32.70 -20.21 26.13
C LEU A 100 33.66 -21.30 26.59
N ASP A 101 34.35 -21.08 27.71
CA ASP A 101 35.14 -22.11 28.40
C ASP A 101 34.20 -23.23 28.84
N ASP A 102 34.41 -24.43 28.33
CA ASP A 102 33.54 -25.59 28.46
C ASP A 102 34.24 -26.81 29.17
N ARG A 103 35.44 -26.57 29.68
CA ARG A 103 36.25 -27.66 30.27
C ARG A 103 35.57 -28.37 31.43
N ASP A 104 34.88 -27.61 32.29
CA ASP A 104 34.18 -28.16 33.45
C ASP A 104 32.95 -28.98 33.01
N GLU A 105 32.23 -28.53 32.01
CA GLU A 105 31.05 -29.20 31.43
C GLU A 105 31.46 -30.48 30.67
N GLN A 106 32.59 -30.47 29.95
CA GLN A 106 33.13 -31.68 29.32
C GLN A 106 33.43 -32.75 30.36
N LEU A 107 34.08 -32.38 31.48
CA LEU A 107 34.33 -33.31 32.59
C LEU A 107 33.04 -33.78 33.26
N ALA A 108 32.01 -32.92 33.37
CA ALA A 108 30.72 -33.32 33.91
C ALA A 108 30.00 -34.34 33.00
N VAL A 109 30.07 -34.19 31.69
CA VAL A 109 29.55 -35.18 30.72
C VAL A 109 30.29 -36.50 30.83
N GLU A 110 31.61 -36.46 30.93
CA GLU A 110 32.42 -37.65 31.09
C GLU A 110 32.07 -38.41 32.40
N LEU A 111 31.97 -37.69 33.52
CA LEU A 111 31.57 -38.27 34.83
C LEU A 111 30.18 -38.91 34.75
N ALA A 112 29.18 -38.20 34.20
CA ALA A 112 27.82 -38.71 34.05
C ALA A 112 27.76 -39.94 33.11
N THR A 113 28.60 -39.97 32.08
CA THR A 113 28.73 -41.12 31.16
C THR A 113 29.23 -42.34 31.89
N VAL A 114 30.26 -42.20 32.76
CA VAL A 114 30.80 -43.30 33.58
C VAL A 114 29.76 -43.80 34.58
N GLN A 115 29.02 -42.89 35.24
CA GLN A 115 27.95 -43.24 36.17
C GLN A 115 26.81 -44.03 35.50
N LEU A 116 26.38 -43.61 34.31
CA LEU A 116 25.37 -44.34 33.53
C LEU A 116 25.89 -45.76 33.18
N ALA A 117 27.12 -45.87 32.69
CA ALA A 117 27.72 -47.15 32.36
C ALA A 117 27.84 -48.07 33.59
N ASP A 118 28.12 -47.54 34.78
CA ASP A 118 28.13 -48.28 36.02
C ASP A 118 26.74 -48.80 36.41
N ALA A 119 25.72 -47.96 36.32
CA ALA A 119 24.34 -48.36 36.61
C ALA A 119 23.86 -49.44 35.61
N GLU A 120 24.15 -49.30 34.32
CA GLU A 120 23.82 -50.29 33.29
C GLU A 120 24.53 -51.67 33.55
N ARG A 121 25.80 -51.63 33.96
CA ARG A 121 26.52 -52.87 34.34
C ARG A 121 25.88 -53.57 35.54
N LEU A 122 25.34 -52.78 36.48
CA LEU A 122 24.66 -53.36 37.65
C LEU A 122 23.36 -54.08 37.23
N VAL A 123 22.50 -53.41 36.38
CA VAL A 123 21.29 -54.05 35.86
C VAL A 123 21.62 -55.30 35.05
N LYS A 124 22.61 -55.21 34.14
CA LYS A 124 23.10 -56.40 33.38
C LYS A 124 23.53 -57.51 34.24
N ARG A 125 24.26 -57.27 35.34
CA ARG A 125 24.68 -58.24 36.30
C ARG A 125 23.47 -58.87 36.97
N TYR A 126 22.52 -58.11 37.49
CA TYR A 126 21.33 -58.65 38.16
C TYR A 126 20.45 -59.47 37.21
N THR A 127 20.26 -59.04 35.99
CA THR A 127 19.47 -59.77 34.95
C THR A 127 20.18 -61.09 34.58
N THR A 128 21.53 -61.10 34.45
CA THR A 128 22.32 -62.32 34.16
C THR A 128 22.31 -63.33 35.31
N VAL A 129 22.36 -62.83 36.54
CA VAL A 129 22.32 -63.67 37.75
C VAL A 129 20.91 -64.24 37.93
N ASN A 130 19.87 -63.47 37.77
CA ASN A 130 18.46 -63.86 37.83
C ASN A 130 18.14 -64.98 36.81
N ALA A 131 18.70 -64.91 35.61
CA ALA A 131 18.53 -65.94 34.57
C ALA A 131 19.21 -67.30 34.91
N ARG A 132 20.03 -67.38 35.97
CA ARG A 132 20.75 -68.58 36.42
C ARG A 132 20.21 -69.15 37.72
N ASP A 133 18.91 -68.99 38.02
CA ASP A 133 18.23 -69.46 39.24
C ASP A 133 18.70 -68.81 40.57
N ALA A 134 19.40 -67.73 40.55
CA ALA A 134 19.71 -66.95 41.73
C ALA A 134 18.54 -65.97 42.01
N ASN A 135 17.91 -66.10 43.15
CA ASN A 135 16.72 -65.39 43.57
C ASN A 135 17.06 -63.93 43.96
N ILE A 136 17.21 -63.04 43.00
CA ILE A 136 17.34 -61.61 43.27
C ILE A 136 15.93 -61.07 43.49
N PRO A 137 15.65 -60.36 44.59
CA PRO A 137 14.35 -59.68 44.81
C PRO A 137 14.05 -58.74 43.69
N GLU A 138 12.78 -58.76 43.18
CA GLU A 138 12.34 -57.90 42.09
C GLU A 138 12.53 -56.40 42.41
N SER A 139 12.35 -56.02 43.69
CA SER A 139 12.63 -54.69 44.19
C SER A 139 14.09 -54.23 43.92
N GLN A 140 15.09 -55.11 44.07
CA GLN A 140 16.46 -54.72 43.77
C GLN A 140 16.73 -54.51 42.28
N LEU A 141 16.06 -55.30 41.45
CA LEU A 141 16.15 -55.09 40.00
C LEU A 141 15.46 -53.77 39.59
N ASP A 142 14.33 -53.46 40.22
CA ASP A 142 13.60 -52.20 39.96
C ASP A 142 14.37 -50.98 40.47
N ASP A 143 14.99 -51.08 41.65
CA ASP A 143 15.91 -50.04 42.15
C ASP A 143 17.11 -49.83 41.23
N ALA A 144 17.67 -50.89 40.67
CA ALA A 144 18.80 -50.80 39.74
C ALA A 144 18.37 -50.17 38.40
N ARG A 145 17.16 -50.46 37.93
CA ARG A 145 16.58 -49.81 36.71
C ARG A 145 16.34 -48.33 36.96
N ALA A 146 15.76 -47.99 38.11
CA ALA A 146 15.55 -46.57 38.49
C ALA A 146 16.88 -45.80 38.56
N ALA A 147 17.97 -46.46 39.02
CA ALA A 147 19.30 -45.86 39.02
C ALA A 147 19.85 -45.61 37.61
N VAL A 148 19.57 -46.49 36.63
CA VAL A 148 19.93 -46.28 35.22
C VAL A 148 19.18 -45.09 34.66
N ASP A 149 17.85 -44.97 34.91
CA ASP A 149 17.05 -43.88 34.41
C ASP A 149 17.49 -42.54 35.02
N SER A 150 17.81 -42.50 36.30
CA SER A 150 18.38 -41.34 36.98
C SER A 150 19.72 -40.91 36.39
N ALA A 151 20.64 -41.88 36.17
CA ALA A 151 21.96 -41.59 35.57
C ALA A 151 21.86 -41.13 34.12
N ARG A 152 20.88 -41.63 33.35
CA ARG A 152 20.60 -41.18 31.98
C ARG A 152 20.14 -39.72 31.96
N ILE A 153 19.23 -39.35 32.88
CA ILE A 153 18.77 -37.95 33.01
C ILE A 153 19.93 -37.03 33.40
N ALA A 154 20.79 -37.47 34.31
CA ALA A 154 21.98 -36.70 34.71
C ALA A 154 22.95 -36.48 33.54
N LEU A 155 23.16 -37.49 32.69
CA LEU A 155 23.99 -37.35 31.49
C LEU A 155 23.37 -36.36 30.49
N GLU A 156 22.07 -36.45 30.28
CA GLU A 156 21.38 -35.51 29.37
C GLU A 156 21.47 -34.08 29.89
N GLN A 157 21.31 -33.87 31.19
CA GLN A 157 21.48 -32.54 31.79
C GLN A 157 22.90 -32.02 31.57
N ALA A 158 23.94 -32.82 31.82
CA ALA A 158 25.32 -32.42 31.59
C ALA A 158 25.60 -32.08 30.12
N ARG A 159 24.98 -32.79 29.16
CA ARG A 159 25.09 -32.47 27.73
C ARG A 159 24.43 -31.14 27.37
N VAL A 160 23.23 -30.85 27.90
CA VAL A 160 22.55 -29.56 27.70
C VAL A 160 23.41 -28.43 28.25
N ASP A 161 24.03 -28.60 29.41
CA ASP A 161 24.87 -27.54 29.98
C ASP A 161 26.15 -27.33 29.17
N LEU A 162 26.73 -28.41 28.59
CA LEU A 162 27.83 -28.31 27.64
C LEU A 162 27.42 -27.61 26.33
N ASP A 163 26.26 -27.97 25.77
CA ASP A 163 25.73 -27.35 24.51
C ASP A 163 25.55 -25.84 24.67
N ARG A 164 25.09 -25.38 25.83
CA ARG A 164 24.95 -23.95 26.14
C ARG A 164 26.27 -23.18 26.17
N ARG A 165 27.41 -23.87 26.18
CA ARG A 165 28.74 -23.22 26.06
C ARG A 165 29.06 -22.82 24.63
N GLN A 166 28.31 -23.33 23.64
CA GLN A 166 28.43 -23.00 22.23
C GLN A 166 27.22 -22.17 21.81
N ILE A 167 27.46 -20.92 21.45
CA ILE A 167 26.41 -20.04 20.94
C ILE A 167 26.44 -20.14 19.43
N THR A 168 25.33 -20.64 18.85
CA THR A 168 25.23 -20.95 17.42
C THR A 168 24.14 -20.12 16.76
N ALA A 169 24.22 -19.98 15.42
CA ALA A 169 23.22 -19.28 14.62
C ALA A 169 21.91 -20.10 14.51
N PRO A 170 20.74 -19.56 14.91
CA PRO A 170 19.46 -20.29 14.85
C PRO A 170 18.93 -20.44 13.42
N PHE A 171 19.37 -19.63 12.49
CA PHE A 171 19.04 -19.71 11.06
C PHE A 171 20.13 -19.03 10.22
N ALA A 172 20.14 -19.30 8.92
CA ALA A 172 21.06 -18.68 7.97
C ALA A 172 20.73 -17.20 7.76
N GLY A 173 21.76 -16.33 7.85
CA GLY A 173 21.55 -14.89 7.71
C GLY A 173 22.85 -14.10 7.68
N ARG A 174 22.71 -12.79 7.84
CA ARG A 174 23.82 -11.85 8.02
C ARG A 174 23.95 -11.49 9.49
N VAL A 175 25.16 -11.51 9.96
CA VAL A 175 25.51 -11.22 11.35
C VAL A 175 25.78 -9.71 11.50
N GLY A 176 25.24 -9.12 12.56
CA GLY A 176 25.52 -7.74 12.95
C GLY A 176 26.92 -7.58 13.58
N LEU A 177 27.12 -6.43 14.19
CA LEU A 177 28.34 -6.16 14.95
C LEU A 177 28.31 -6.92 16.29
N THR A 178 29.49 -7.28 16.78
CA THR A 178 29.72 -7.74 18.15
C THR A 178 30.78 -6.87 18.79
N GLU A 179 30.64 -6.66 20.10
CA GLU A 179 31.63 -5.94 20.93
C GLU A 179 32.38 -6.91 21.87
N ILE A 180 32.20 -8.22 21.65
CA ILE A 180 32.77 -9.27 22.50
C ILE A 180 34.10 -9.73 21.95
N ASP A 181 35.11 -9.73 22.81
CA ASP A 181 36.45 -10.20 22.50
C ASP A 181 36.80 -11.52 23.23
N VAL A 182 37.80 -12.23 22.70
CA VAL A 182 38.35 -13.43 23.35
C VAL A 182 38.97 -13.02 24.68
N GLY A 183 38.54 -13.69 25.74
CA GLY A 183 38.95 -13.41 27.13
C GLY A 183 37.92 -12.70 27.98
N ASP A 184 36.90 -12.14 27.35
CA ASP A 184 35.82 -11.46 28.05
C ASP A 184 35.01 -12.43 28.89
N ARG A 185 34.40 -11.91 29.93
CA ARG A 185 33.41 -12.62 30.73
C ARG A 185 32.04 -12.09 30.45
N ILE A 186 31.16 -12.95 29.95
CA ILE A 186 29.79 -12.60 29.59
C ILE A 186 28.78 -13.28 30.50
N ASP A 187 27.57 -12.77 30.55
CA ASP A 187 26.42 -13.29 31.29
C ASP A 187 25.20 -13.49 30.40
N THR A 188 24.10 -14.01 30.93
CA THR A 188 22.87 -14.32 30.20
C THR A 188 22.15 -13.10 29.61
N ASN A 189 22.54 -11.86 29.97
CA ASN A 189 21.98 -10.61 29.43
C ASN A 189 22.90 -9.97 28.39
N THR A 190 24.09 -10.56 28.17
CA THR A 190 25.07 -10.00 27.24
C THR A 190 24.60 -10.25 25.80
N LEU A 191 24.43 -9.15 25.06
CA LEU A 191 24.15 -9.19 23.63
C LEU A 191 25.36 -9.73 22.87
N VAL A 192 25.19 -10.86 22.20
CA VAL A 192 26.24 -11.45 21.37
C VAL A 192 26.29 -10.78 20.00
N THR A 193 25.17 -10.81 19.29
CA THR A 193 25.02 -10.17 17.98
C THR A 193 23.55 -10.16 17.55
N THR A 194 23.25 -9.60 16.38
CA THR A 194 21.96 -9.77 15.68
C THR A 194 22.17 -10.59 14.42
N ILE A 195 21.18 -11.39 14.04
CA ILE A 195 21.19 -12.16 12.78
C ILE A 195 19.93 -11.81 12.00
N ASP A 196 20.12 -11.40 10.75
CA ASP A 196 19.06 -10.97 9.85
C ASP A 196 19.05 -11.80 8.56
N ASP A 197 17.92 -12.44 8.25
CA ASP A 197 17.65 -12.97 6.92
C ASP A 197 17.16 -11.84 6.04
N ARG A 198 18.04 -11.35 5.17
CA ARG A 198 17.80 -10.16 4.31
C ARG A 198 17.48 -10.50 2.86
N GLN A 199 17.32 -11.79 2.52
CA GLN A 199 17.02 -12.18 1.12
C GLN A 199 15.70 -11.61 0.63
N VAL A 200 14.73 -11.48 1.52
CA VAL A 200 13.47 -10.77 1.30
C VAL A 200 13.31 -9.73 2.39
N LEU A 201 12.99 -8.51 2.00
CA LEU A 201 12.64 -7.47 2.96
C LEU A 201 11.13 -7.30 3.04
N LEU A 202 10.65 -7.12 4.25
CA LEU A 202 9.26 -6.85 4.59
C LEU A 202 9.12 -5.38 4.95
N ILE A 203 8.33 -4.64 4.17
CA ILE A 203 8.13 -3.21 4.40
C ILE A 203 6.77 -3.01 5.05
N ASN A 204 6.76 -2.51 6.28
CA ASN A 204 5.53 -2.14 6.96
C ASN A 204 5.21 -0.68 6.65
N PHE A 205 3.99 -0.41 6.18
CA PHE A 205 3.50 0.93 5.86
C PHE A 205 2.05 1.10 6.27
N SER A 206 1.64 2.35 6.46
CA SER A 206 0.28 2.70 6.89
C SER A 206 -0.60 2.97 5.68
N VAL A 207 -1.84 2.47 5.74
CA VAL A 207 -2.86 2.63 4.70
C VAL A 207 -4.13 3.19 5.33
N PRO A 208 -4.72 4.28 4.80
CA PRO A 208 -6.00 4.81 5.29
C PRO A 208 -7.14 3.80 5.21
N GLU A 209 -8.06 3.81 6.20
CA GLU A 209 -9.17 2.84 6.32
C GLU A 209 -10.09 2.78 5.09
N VAL A 210 -10.18 3.86 4.33
CA VAL A 210 -11.01 3.93 3.10
C VAL A 210 -10.55 2.95 2.01
N TYR A 211 -9.34 2.42 2.11
CA TYR A 211 -8.77 1.46 1.16
C TYR A 211 -8.81 0.00 1.65
N VAL A 212 -9.44 -0.29 2.80
CA VAL A 212 -9.41 -1.62 3.45
C VAL A 212 -9.92 -2.74 2.54
N GLU A 213 -10.96 -2.49 1.74
CA GLU A 213 -11.50 -3.49 0.80
C GLU A 213 -10.63 -3.73 -0.43
N ARG A 214 -9.71 -2.83 -0.73
CA ARG A 214 -8.92 -2.79 -1.97
C ARG A 214 -7.48 -3.22 -1.78
N VAL A 215 -6.96 -3.04 -0.56
CA VAL A 215 -5.60 -3.43 -0.20
C VAL A 215 -5.64 -4.80 0.44
N GLN A 216 -5.36 -5.81 -0.37
CA GLN A 216 -5.42 -7.21 0.03
C GLN A 216 -4.08 -7.89 -0.22
N ARG A 217 -3.91 -9.08 0.36
CA ARG A 217 -2.77 -9.93 0.03
C ARG A 217 -2.75 -10.22 -1.47
N GLY A 218 -1.58 -10.12 -2.10
CA GLY A 218 -1.41 -10.28 -3.54
C GLY A 218 -1.49 -8.96 -4.32
N THR A 219 -1.88 -7.85 -3.69
CA THR A 219 -1.89 -6.55 -4.37
C THR A 219 -0.47 -6.14 -4.74
N PRO A 220 -0.18 -5.86 -6.04
CA PRO A 220 1.13 -5.39 -6.46
C PRO A 220 1.39 -3.98 -5.96
N VAL A 221 2.62 -3.72 -5.55
CA VAL A 221 3.10 -2.40 -5.12
C VAL A 221 4.39 -2.05 -5.82
N SER A 222 4.59 -0.76 -6.02
CA SER A 222 5.86 -0.20 -6.47
C SER A 222 6.57 0.38 -5.26
N VAL A 223 7.81 -0.02 -5.05
CA VAL A 223 8.61 0.34 -3.87
C VAL A 223 9.85 1.06 -4.32
N LYS A 224 10.08 2.26 -3.83
CA LYS A 224 11.22 3.10 -4.14
C LYS A 224 11.93 3.47 -2.85
N LEU A 225 13.26 3.51 -2.86
CA LEU A 225 14.01 4.03 -1.72
C LEU A 225 13.61 5.50 -1.48
N TRP A 226 13.40 5.87 -0.24
CA TRP A 226 13.00 7.24 0.12
C TRP A 226 14.06 8.25 -0.36
N ASP A 227 13.58 9.26 -1.08
CA ASP A 227 14.43 10.36 -1.62
C ASP A 227 15.56 9.93 -2.59
N ALA A 228 15.45 8.76 -3.23
CA ALA A 228 16.37 8.31 -4.25
C ALA A 228 15.76 8.45 -5.66
N ALA A 229 16.62 8.69 -6.65
CA ALA A 229 16.23 8.75 -8.06
C ALA A 229 16.18 7.38 -8.74
N ASP A 230 16.35 6.31 -7.95
CA ASP A 230 16.45 4.95 -8.43
C ASP A 230 15.13 4.44 -9.03
N GLU A 231 15.24 3.45 -9.91
CA GLU A 231 14.07 2.77 -10.45
C GLU A 231 13.31 2.04 -9.35
N PRO A 232 11.96 2.09 -9.36
CA PRO A 232 11.16 1.42 -8.36
C PRO A 232 11.27 -0.10 -8.48
N VAL A 233 11.41 -0.76 -7.33
CA VAL A 233 11.38 -2.22 -7.21
C VAL A 233 9.94 -2.68 -7.10
N LYS A 234 9.60 -3.77 -7.79
CA LYS A 234 8.30 -4.39 -7.68
C LYS A 234 8.20 -5.18 -6.37
N GLY A 235 7.09 -5.01 -5.69
CA GLY A 235 6.75 -5.75 -4.49
C GLY A 235 5.30 -6.24 -4.52
N GLU A 236 4.93 -7.01 -3.52
CA GLU A 236 3.58 -7.54 -3.34
C GLU A 236 3.17 -7.44 -1.87
N ILE A 237 1.92 -7.12 -1.60
CA ILE A 237 1.37 -7.14 -0.24
C ILE A 237 1.23 -8.58 0.24
N VAL A 238 1.97 -8.94 1.28
CA VAL A 238 1.98 -10.30 1.86
C VAL A 238 1.10 -10.42 3.10
N ALA A 239 0.81 -9.31 3.77
CA ALA A 239 -0.06 -9.28 4.95
C ALA A 239 -0.71 -7.91 5.11
N VAL A 240 -1.91 -7.92 5.69
CA VAL A 240 -2.66 -6.73 6.08
C VAL A 240 -3.10 -6.95 7.53
N ASP A 241 -2.93 -5.94 8.37
CA ASP A 241 -3.38 -6.00 9.75
C ASP A 241 -4.92 -6.07 9.82
N SER A 242 -5.44 -6.87 10.72
CA SER A 242 -6.88 -7.02 10.95
C SER A 242 -7.49 -5.85 11.73
N ARG A 243 -6.67 -4.96 12.29
CA ARG A 243 -7.09 -3.84 13.13
C ARG A 243 -6.83 -2.51 12.47
N ILE A 244 -7.78 -1.60 12.67
CA ILE A 244 -7.65 -0.19 12.30
C ILE A 244 -7.27 0.58 13.56
N ASP A 245 -6.21 1.38 13.49
CA ASP A 245 -5.87 2.33 14.53
C ASP A 245 -6.88 3.48 14.53
N VAL A 246 -7.60 3.64 15.64
CA VAL A 246 -8.70 4.60 15.74
C VAL A 246 -8.23 6.07 15.77
N ASN A 247 -6.96 6.32 16.11
CA ASN A 247 -6.42 7.67 16.19
C ASN A 247 -5.96 8.16 14.82
N SER A 248 -5.26 7.29 14.07
CA SER A 248 -4.76 7.61 12.72
C SER A 248 -5.75 7.25 11.61
N ARG A 249 -6.84 6.52 11.91
CA ARG A 249 -7.79 5.99 10.92
C ARG A 249 -7.08 5.25 9.78
N SER A 250 -6.11 4.41 10.15
CA SER A 250 -5.30 3.64 9.22
C SER A 250 -5.04 2.23 9.74
N PHE A 251 -4.65 1.34 8.85
CA PHE A 251 -4.19 0.00 9.17
C PHE A 251 -2.79 -0.22 8.61
N THR A 252 -2.06 -1.19 9.15
CA THR A 252 -0.72 -1.54 8.66
C THR A 252 -0.82 -2.59 7.57
N ALA A 253 -0.24 -2.31 6.43
CA ALA A 253 0.02 -3.29 5.38
C ALA A 253 1.51 -3.62 5.35
N ARG A 254 1.83 -4.84 4.89
CA ARG A 254 3.19 -5.33 4.75
C ARG A 254 3.42 -5.78 3.33
N ALA A 255 4.35 -5.13 2.65
CA ALA A 255 4.83 -5.54 1.34
C ALA A 255 6.13 -6.34 1.47
N ALA A 256 6.32 -7.30 0.56
CA ALA A 256 7.59 -8.01 0.39
C ALA A 256 8.28 -7.55 -0.87
N ILE A 257 9.60 -7.36 -0.78
CA ILE A 257 10.48 -7.11 -1.93
C ILE A 257 11.62 -8.12 -1.94
N ASP A 258 12.05 -8.50 -3.13
CA ASP A 258 13.25 -9.31 -3.31
C ASP A 258 14.51 -8.47 -3.06
N ASN A 259 15.48 -9.03 -2.33
CA ASN A 259 16.73 -8.37 -1.99
C ASN A 259 17.92 -9.35 -2.07
N GLN A 260 17.88 -10.30 -3.02
CA GLN A 260 18.95 -11.30 -3.18
C GLN A 260 20.33 -10.68 -3.42
N ASN A 261 20.37 -9.48 -3.99
CA ASN A 261 21.61 -8.71 -4.22
C ASN A 261 22.12 -7.98 -2.96
N ASP A 262 21.39 -8.08 -1.83
CA ASP A 262 21.72 -7.45 -0.54
C ASP A 262 21.96 -5.91 -0.64
N GLN A 263 21.20 -5.24 -1.54
CA GLN A 263 21.30 -3.79 -1.77
C GLN A 263 20.65 -3.00 -0.63
N PHE A 264 19.59 -3.54 -0.07
CA PHE A 264 18.78 -2.88 0.96
C PHE A 264 19.02 -3.52 2.33
N ARG A 265 18.91 -2.70 3.36
CA ARG A 265 19.10 -3.14 4.75
C ARG A 265 17.82 -2.94 5.57
N PRO A 266 17.59 -3.78 6.58
CA PRO A 266 16.57 -3.53 7.58
C PRO A 266 16.74 -2.13 8.19
N GLY A 267 15.62 -1.43 8.46
CA GLY A 267 15.63 -0.06 8.97
C GLY A 267 15.58 1.02 7.89
N MET A 268 15.85 0.71 6.62
CA MET A 268 15.72 1.69 5.53
C MET A 268 14.25 2.09 5.34
N ALA A 269 14.05 3.37 4.98
CA ALA A 269 12.75 3.93 4.63
C ALA A 269 12.51 3.83 3.13
N PHE A 270 11.28 3.45 2.77
CA PHE A 270 10.84 3.30 1.39
C PHE A 270 9.53 4.05 1.17
N GLU A 271 9.39 4.62 -0.01
CA GLU A 271 8.12 5.07 -0.55
C GLU A 271 7.43 3.90 -1.24
N ILE A 272 6.21 3.61 -0.84
CA ILE A 272 5.37 2.57 -1.42
C ILE A 272 4.26 3.25 -2.19
N SER A 273 4.12 2.92 -3.47
CA SER A 273 3.03 3.37 -4.30
C SER A 273 2.20 2.18 -4.76
N LEU A 274 0.90 2.28 -4.62
CA LEU A 274 -0.04 1.30 -5.14
C LEU A 274 -1.20 2.01 -5.84
N ASN A 275 -1.69 1.43 -6.92
CA ASN A 275 -2.87 1.90 -7.60
C ASN A 275 -4.10 1.23 -7.00
N ALA A 276 -5.02 2.04 -6.51
CA ALA A 276 -6.29 1.60 -5.96
C ALA A 276 -7.44 2.20 -6.78
N THR A 277 -8.32 1.37 -7.28
CA THR A 277 -9.55 1.83 -7.95
C THR A 277 -10.54 2.31 -6.88
N ARG A 278 -10.91 3.58 -6.89
CA ARG A 278 -11.85 4.18 -5.91
C ARG A 278 -13.31 3.97 -6.26
N GLY A 279 -13.59 3.44 -7.42
CA GLY A 279 -14.93 3.18 -7.92
C GLY A 279 -15.05 3.50 -9.40
N ARG A 280 -16.23 3.23 -9.96
CA ARG A 280 -16.58 3.55 -11.35
C ARG A 280 -17.45 4.78 -11.36
N PHE A 281 -17.11 5.74 -12.20
CA PHE A 281 -17.81 7.00 -12.35
C PHE A 281 -18.13 7.25 -13.83
N LEU A 282 -19.13 8.09 -14.07
CA LEU A 282 -19.48 8.51 -15.43
C LEU A 282 -18.40 9.45 -15.93
N SER A 283 -17.87 9.16 -17.11
CA SER A 283 -16.87 9.98 -17.80
C SER A 283 -17.55 10.77 -18.90
N VAL A 284 -17.37 12.08 -18.90
CA VAL A 284 -17.85 13.00 -19.92
C VAL A 284 -16.68 13.83 -20.47
N PRO A 285 -16.68 14.25 -21.72
CA PRO A 285 -15.67 15.16 -22.24
C PRO A 285 -15.59 16.43 -21.40
N ASP A 286 -14.40 16.95 -21.17
CA ASP A 286 -14.19 18.15 -20.35
C ASP A 286 -14.88 19.39 -20.92
N VAL A 287 -14.96 19.48 -22.26
CA VAL A 287 -15.66 20.57 -23.01
C VAL A 287 -17.18 20.51 -22.84
N ALA A 288 -17.76 19.37 -22.50
CA ALA A 288 -19.20 19.20 -22.32
C ALA A 288 -19.71 19.78 -21.00
N VAL A 289 -18.83 19.90 -19.98
CA VAL A 289 -19.19 20.37 -18.65
C VAL A 289 -19.30 21.89 -18.65
N GLN A 290 -20.50 22.38 -18.33
CA GLN A 290 -20.82 23.80 -18.22
C GLN A 290 -20.98 24.22 -16.76
N TRP A 291 -20.80 25.51 -16.49
CA TRP A 291 -20.94 26.08 -15.16
C TRP A 291 -22.12 27.07 -15.12
N GLY A 292 -23.01 26.88 -14.18
CA GLY A 292 -24.14 27.75 -13.90
C GLY A 292 -24.15 28.29 -12.48
N ALA A 293 -25.20 29.01 -12.13
CA ALA A 293 -25.39 29.58 -10.81
C ALA A 293 -25.49 28.48 -9.72
N ASP A 294 -26.06 27.31 -10.08
CA ASP A 294 -26.36 26.19 -9.18
C ASP A 294 -25.23 25.12 -9.20
N GLY A 295 -24.18 25.33 -9.98
CA GLY A 295 -23.05 24.40 -10.10
C GLY A 295 -22.77 23.94 -11.53
N ALA A 296 -22.06 22.80 -11.62
CA ALA A 296 -21.74 22.20 -12.91
C ALA A 296 -22.92 21.41 -13.47
N TYR A 297 -23.08 21.46 -14.79
CA TYR A 297 -24.11 20.71 -15.50
C TYR A 297 -23.63 20.31 -16.90
N VAL A 298 -24.33 19.37 -17.49
CA VAL A 298 -24.14 18.95 -18.89
C VAL A 298 -25.50 19.03 -19.64
N TRP A 299 -25.42 19.18 -20.97
CA TRP A 299 -26.58 19.04 -21.83
C TRP A 299 -26.63 17.63 -22.40
N VAL A 300 -27.74 16.95 -22.23
CA VAL A 300 -28.02 15.62 -22.78
C VAL A 300 -29.00 15.71 -23.91
N ALA A 301 -28.78 14.98 -24.98
CA ALA A 301 -29.72 14.86 -26.09
C ALA A 301 -30.73 13.74 -25.77
N GLU A 302 -31.91 14.13 -25.31
CA GLU A 302 -33.02 13.24 -24.97
C GLU A 302 -34.16 13.47 -25.95
N ASP A 303 -34.56 12.44 -26.70
CA ASP A 303 -35.61 12.51 -27.74
C ASP A 303 -35.42 13.64 -28.75
N GLY A 304 -34.18 13.97 -29.10
CA GLY A 304 -33.84 15.03 -30.03
C GLY A 304 -33.97 16.46 -29.44
N ARG A 305 -34.11 16.56 -28.13
CA ARG A 305 -34.17 17.85 -27.38
C ARG A 305 -33.07 17.90 -26.32
N ALA A 306 -32.68 19.13 -25.96
CA ALA A 306 -31.70 19.35 -24.92
C ALA A 306 -32.32 19.25 -23.52
N ALA A 307 -31.85 18.32 -22.70
CA ALA A 307 -32.14 18.23 -21.29
C ALA A 307 -30.91 18.66 -20.47
N ARG A 308 -31.10 19.50 -19.44
CA ARG A 308 -30.04 19.91 -18.53
C ARG A 308 -29.96 18.89 -17.40
N ARG A 309 -28.78 18.32 -17.20
CA ARG A 309 -28.49 17.41 -16.08
C ARG A 309 -27.42 18.02 -15.18
N GLU A 310 -27.71 18.14 -13.90
CA GLU A 310 -26.74 18.62 -12.91
C GLU A 310 -25.75 17.51 -12.57
N VAL A 311 -24.48 17.87 -12.51
CA VAL A 311 -23.40 16.92 -12.25
C VAL A 311 -22.44 17.49 -11.20
N ARG A 312 -21.89 16.59 -10.39
CA ARG A 312 -20.83 16.91 -9.45
C ARG A 312 -19.51 16.37 -9.98
N LEU A 313 -18.50 17.22 -10.06
CA LEU A 313 -17.18 16.79 -10.49
C LEU A 313 -16.54 15.91 -9.41
N VAL A 314 -16.06 14.75 -9.82
CA VAL A 314 -15.31 13.80 -8.97
C VAL A 314 -13.82 13.98 -9.21
N LYS A 315 -13.36 13.87 -10.47
CA LYS A 315 -11.94 14.06 -10.84
C LYS A 315 -11.84 14.52 -12.30
N ARG A 316 -10.85 15.37 -12.56
CA ARG A 316 -10.50 15.78 -13.93
C ARG A 316 -9.38 14.89 -14.45
N LEU A 317 -9.56 14.34 -15.65
CA LEU A 317 -8.60 13.54 -16.40
C LEU A 317 -8.14 14.31 -17.65
N ALA A 318 -7.19 13.77 -18.39
CA ALA A 318 -6.78 14.34 -19.67
C ALA A 318 -7.91 14.18 -20.71
N GLY A 319 -8.56 15.29 -21.09
CA GLY A 319 -9.65 15.32 -22.08
C GLY A 319 -11.03 14.88 -21.57
N ALA A 320 -11.16 14.44 -20.30
CA ALA A 320 -12.43 14.00 -19.72
C ALA A 320 -12.57 14.42 -18.25
N ILE A 321 -13.79 14.42 -17.76
CA ILE A 321 -14.12 14.65 -16.35
C ILE A 321 -14.96 13.49 -15.84
N LEU A 322 -14.56 12.91 -14.73
CA LEU A 322 -15.39 11.97 -13.99
C LEU A 322 -16.42 12.76 -13.19
N VAL A 323 -17.67 12.40 -13.38
CA VAL A 323 -18.81 13.08 -12.74
C VAL A 323 -19.69 12.07 -12.00
N ASP A 324 -20.42 12.60 -11.03
CA ASP A 324 -21.49 11.94 -10.31
C ASP A 324 -22.74 12.79 -10.43
N GLY A 325 -23.87 12.20 -10.80
CA GLY A 325 -25.13 12.94 -11.03
C GLY A 325 -26.18 12.09 -11.72
N ASP A 326 -27.27 12.74 -12.09
CA ASP A 326 -28.40 12.10 -12.77
C ASP A 326 -28.11 11.92 -14.28
N LEU A 327 -27.14 11.03 -14.56
CA LEU A 327 -26.70 10.62 -15.90
C LEU A 327 -26.65 9.09 -15.97
N ALA A 328 -26.94 8.55 -17.14
CA ALA A 328 -26.81 7.12 -17.41
C ALA A 328 -25.66 6.84 -18.39
N GLU A 329 -25.12 5.63 -18.31
CA GLU A 329 -24.17 5.15 -19.31
C GLU A 329 -24.81 5.10 -20.69
N ASN A 330 -24.07 5.51 -21.73
CA ASN A 330 -24.52 5.64 -23.12
C ASN A 330 -25.52 6.78 -23.39
N GLU A 331 -25.76 7.69 -22.46
CA GLU A 331 -26.45 8.95 -22.80
C GLU A 331 -25.58 9.83 -23.69
N ALA A 332 -26.20 10.52 -24.63
CA ALA A 332 -25.49 11.40 -25.54
C ALA A 332 -25.34 12.80 -24.94
N VAL A 333 -24.15 13.16 -24.53
CA VAL A 333 -23.82 14.48 -23.96
C VAL A 333 -23.33 15.41 -25.05
N VAL A 334 -23.84 16.65 -25.05
CA VAL A 334 -23.45 17.68 -26.03
C VAL A 334 -22.05 18.20 -25.72
N MET A 335 -21.14 18.04 -26.66
CA MET A 335 -19.72 18.40 -26.56
C MET A 335 -19.44 19.74 -27.25
N GLU A 336 -20.01 19.96 -28.44
CA GLU A 336 -19.89 21.22 -29.21
C GLU A 336 -21.23 21.81 -29.54
N GLY A 337 -21.29 23.13 -29.72
CA GLY A 337 -22.52 23.88 -29.99
C GLY A 337 -23.30 24.29 -28.75
N VAL A 338 -22.78 23.99 -27.56
CA VAL A 338 -23.43 24.24 -26.24
C VAL A 338 -23.88 25.67 -26.01
N GLN A 339 -23.23 26.68 -26.61
CA GLN A 339 -23.57 28.09 -26.43
C GLN A 339 -24.95 28.47 -27.00
N GLY A 340 -25.43 27.72 -27.98
CA GLY A 340 -26.76 27.89 -28.58
C GLY A 340 -27.86 27.06 -27.92
N VAL A 341 -27.50 26.17 -27.00
CA VAL A 341 -28.42 25.21 -26.40
C VAL A 341 -29.18 25.83 -25.23
N ARG A 342 -30.48 25.59 -25.15
CA ARG A 342 -31.38 25.93 -24.03
C ARG A 342 -32.23 24.73 -23.68
N ALA A 343 -32.70 24.65 -22.45
CA ALA A 343 -33.57 23.57 -22.03
C ALA A 343 -34.78 23.39 -22.96
N GLY A 344 -35.00 22.19 -23.45
CA GLY A 344 -36.10 21.84 -24.38
C GLY A 344 -35.83 22.23 -25.84
N ALA A 345 -34.70 22.87 -26.18
CA ALA A 345 -34.39 23.24 -27.57
C ALA A 345 -34.25 21.98 -28.45
N PRO A 346 -34.78 21.97 -29.67
CA PRO A 346 -34.55 20.87 -30.61
C PRO A 346 -33.08 20.84 -31.01
N LEU A 347 -32.46 19.65 -30.97
CA LEU A 347 -31.08 19.42 -31.35
C LEU A 347 -30.97 18.75 -32.72
N LYS A 348 -29.99 19.18 -33.51
CA LYS A 348 -29.56 18.49 -34.73
C LYS A 348 -28.18 17.87 -34.45
N ILE A 349 -28.14 16.59 -34.13
CA ILE A 349 -26.90 15.89 -33.86
C ILE A 349 -26.14 15.75 -35.19
N LEU A 350 -24.90 16.25 -35.19
CA LEU A 350 -23.95 16.11 -36.29
C LEU A 350 -23.09 14.89 -35.96
N SER A 351 -23.09 13.86 -36.83
CA SER A 351 -22.10 12.79 -36.71
C SER A 351 -20.79 13.25 -37.36
N ALA A 352 -19.65 12.82 -36.78
CA ALA A 352 -18.32 13.16 -37.29
C ALA A 352 -18.11 12.80 -38.77
N SER A 353 -18.85 11.83 -39.31
CA SER A 353 -18.83 11.43 -40.72
C SER A 353 -19.41 12.51 -41.67
N ASN A 354 -20.16 13.50 -41.17
CA ASN A 354 -20.74 14.54 -41.99
C ASN A 354 -19.86 15.79 -42.12
N LEU A 355 -18.81 15.90 -41.32
CA LEU A 355 -17.88 17.06 -41.38
C LEU A 355 -16.91 16.96 -42.57
N ASP A 356 -16.48 15.75 -42.92
CA ASP A 356 -15.59 15.55 -44.07
C ASP A 356 -16.24 15.85 -45.43
N THR A 357 -17.56 15.64 -45.54
CA THR A 357 -18.28 15.91 -46.78
C THR A 357 -18.50 17.42 -47.01
N GLY A 358 -18.62 18.22 -45.93
CA GLY A 358 -18.78 19.66 -46.00
C GLY A 358 -17.50 20.42 -46.41
N MET A 359 -16.34 19.94 -46.00
CA MET A 359 -15.05 20.54 -46.35
C MET A 359 -14.64 20.23 -47.79
N GLN A 360 -14.99 19.07 -48.35
CA GLN A 360 -14.73 18.73 -49.74
C GLN A 360 -15.63 19.53 -50.71
N ALA A 361 -16.87 19.87 -50.32
CA ALA A 361 -17.75 20.67 -51.15
C ALA A 361 -17.33 22.17 -51.23
N ALA A 362 -16.71 22.70 -50.17
CA ALA A 362 -16.23 24.07 -50.12
C ALA A 362 -14.93 24.30 -50.92
N SER A 363 -14.15 23.25 -51.15
CA SER A 363 -12.88 23.35 -51.92
C SER A 363 -13.08 23.24 -53.45
N SER A 364 -14.28 22.83 -53.93
CA SER A 364 -14.56 22.66 -55.36
C SER A 364 -15.21 23.87 -56.03
N SER A 365 -15.50 24.95 -55.31
CA SER A 365 -16.16 26.13 -55.84
C SER A 365 -15.26 27.38 -55.97
N ALA A 366 -13.95 27.22 -56.11
CA ALA A 366 -13.09 28.33 -56.48
C ALA A 366 -13.18 28.59 -58.01
N PRO A 367 -13.55 29.77 -58.47
CA PRO A 367 -13.59 30.07 -59.91
C PRO A 367 -12.20 30.22 -60.47
N ASP A 368 -11.97 29.46 -61.55
CA ASP A 368 -10.79 29.55 -62.39
C ASP A 368 -10.72 30.89 -63.08
N THR A 369 -9.81 31.80 -62.68
CA THR A 369 -9.53 33.04 -63.41
C THR A 369 -8.14 32.95 -64.03
N THR A 370 -8.10 32.22 -65.18
CA THR A 370 -7.02 32.39 -66.13
C THR A 370 -7.55 33.23 -67.31
N SER A 371 -7.02 34.42 -67.46
CA SER A 371 -6.76 35.01 -68.79
C SER A 371 -6.09 36.38 -68.71
N GLY A 372 -5.03 36.52 -69.48
CA GLY A 372 -4.45 37.78 -69.91
C GLY A 372 -2.99 37.88 -69.71
#